data_b41a2594827a6fa285780c72a1ef9e6b
#
_entry.id   b41a2594827a6fa285780c72a1ef9e6b
#
_cell.length_a   1.000
_cell.length_b   1.000
_cell.length_c   1.000
_cell.angle_alpha   90.00
_cell.angle_beta   90.00
_cell.angle_gamma   90.00
#
_symmetry.space_group_name_H-M   'P 1'
#
loop_
_entity.id
_entity.type
_entity.pdbx_description
1 polymer ?
#
loop_
_entity_poly.entity_id
_entity_poly.type
_entity_poly.pdbx_seq_one_letter_code
_entity_poly.pdbx_strand_id
1 'polypeptide(L)'
;MLTLGIASLCSDFSTPLVVDAAQTAGLVEIDVDALGVAAYCFTGHKGLMGPQGIGGIVWNPRFAERCEPLISGGTGSFSHEEVQPGAMPDKFESGTLNIPGIVGLRAALDFIASNGLRKIFEHEMTLFCRLLEGLRRIPGITL
;
A
#
# COMPACT_ATOMS: atom_id res chain seq x y z
N MET A 1 -7.27 -13.02 -8.53
CA MET A 1 -7.02 -14.46 -8.74
C MET A 1 -5.57 -14.86 -8.57
N LEU A 2 -4.61 -14.25 -9.28
CA LEU A 2 -3.18 -14.63 -9.18
C LEU A 2 -2.61 -14.46 -7.75
N THR A 3 -2.86 -13.33 -7.11
CA THR A 3 -2.38 -13.02 -5.75
C THR A 3 -2.88 -14.04 -4.71
N LEU A 4 -4.14 -14.48 -4.80
CA LEU A 4 -4.69 -15.49 -3.91
C LEU A 4 -4.00 -16.85 -4.09
N GLY A 5 -3.70 -17.25 -5.33
CA GLY A 5 -2.97 -18.48 -5.60
C GLY A 5 -1.54 -18.47 -5.06
N ILE A 6 -0.85 -17.33 -5.18
CA ILE A 6 0.50 -17.15 -4.62
C ILE A 6 0.44 -17.15 -3.09
N ALA A 7 -0.54 -16.48 -2.48
CA ALA A 7 -0.70 -16.45 -1.03
C ALA A 7 -0.95 -17.85 -0.45
N SER A 8 -1.82 -18.65 -1.09
CA SER A 8 -2.05 -20.06 -0.70
C SER A 8 -0.76 -20.87 -0.77
N LEU A 9 -0.03 -20.78 -1.88
CA LEU A 9 1.24 -21.49 -2.06
C LEU A 9 2.27 -21.09 -1.00
N CYS A 10 2.42 -19.79 -0.73
CA CYS A 10 3.32 -19.30 0.31
C CYS A 10 2.93 -19.84 1.69
N SER A 11 1.63 -19.91 1.98
CA SER A 11 1.10 -20.50 3.22
C SER A 11 1.45 -21.96 3.34
N ASP A 12 1.23 -22.75 2.27
CA ASP A 12 1.52 -24.19 2.24
C ASP A 12 3.00 -24.50 2.53
N PHE A 13 3.90 -23.62 2.10
CA PHE A 13 5.33 -23.74 2.33
C PHE A 13 5.85 -22.90 3.51
N SER A 14 4.97 -22.31 4.33
CA SER A 14 5.33 -21.44 5.45
C SER A 14 6.31 -20.32 5.06
N THR A 15 6.20 -19.83 3.83
CA THR A 15 7.04 -18.78 3.28
C THR A 15 6.36 -17.43 3.45
N PRO A 16 7.00 -16.43 4.08
CA PRO A 16 6.41 -15.09 4.21
C PRO A 16 6.20 -14.45 2.83
N LEU A 17 5.00 -13.94 2.57
CA LEU A 17 4.68 -13.20 1.36
C LEU A 17 4.66 -11.70 1.66
N VAL A 18 5.52 -10.95 0.98
CA VAL A 18 5.49 -9.48 0.98
C VAL A 18 4.91 -9.01 -0.36
N VAL A 19 3.89 -8.16 -0.30
CA VAL A 19 3.21 -7.64 -1.49
C VAL A 19 3.57 -6.18 -1.69
N ASP A 20 4.18 -5.86 -2.83
CA ASP A 20 4.26 -4.49 -3.32
C ASP A 20 2.95 -4.12 -4.03
N ALA A 21 2.14 -3.33 -3.37
CA ALA A 21 0.85 -2.87 -3.84
C ALA A 21 0.88 -1.39 -4.30
N ALA A 22 2.04 -0.85 -4.60
CA ALA A 22 2.17 0.55 -5.00
C ALA A 22 1.30 0.93 -6.22
N GLN A 23 0.97 -0.03 -7.09
CA GLN A 23 0.10 0.18 -8.25
C GLN A 23 -1.35 -0.27 -8.03
N THR A 24 -1.63 -1.12 -7.04
CA THR A 24 -2.94 -1.76 -6.88
C THR A 24 -3.71 -1.29 -5.66
N ALA A 25 -3.03 -0.72 -4.66
CA ALA A 25 -3.69 -0.12 -3.50
C ALA A 25 -4.60 1.05 -3.94
N GLY A 26 -5.86 0.98 -3.55
CA GLY A 26 -6.89 1.95 -3.94
C GLY A 26 -7.58 1.66 -5.29
N LEU A 27 -7.15 0.62 -6.03
CA LEU A 27 -7.77 0.20 -7.29
C LEU A 27 -8.45 -1.17 -7.18
N VAL A 28 -7.83 -2.08 -6.44
CA VAL A 28 -8.32 -3.45 -6.26
C VAL A 28 -8.73 -3.63 -4.81
N GLU A 29 -9.93 -4.16 -4.61
CA GLU A 29 -10.40 -4.51 -3.29
C GLU A 29 -9.63 -5.74 -2.77
N ILE A 30 -8.95 -5.57 -1.66
CA ILE A 30 -8.14 -6.59 -1.01
C ILE A 30 -8.39 -6.58 0.49
N ASP A 31 -8.67 -7.74 1.03
CA ASP A 31 -8.62 -7.99 2.46
C ASP A 31 -7.23 -8.56 2.80
N VAL A 32 -6.41 -7.74 3.45
CA VAL A 32 -5.01 -8.06 3.77
C VAL A 32 -4.93 -9.19 4.80
N ASP A 33 -5.87 -9.24 5.75
CA ASP A 33 -5.92 -10.28 6.78
C ASP A 33 -6.33 -11.62 6.17
N ALA A 34 -7.36 -11.63 5.32
CA ALA A 34 -7.79 -12.84 4.61
C ALA A 34 -6.72 -13.35 3.63
N LEU A 35 -5.91 -12.45 3.08
CA LEU A 35 -4.80 -12.81 2.20
C LEU A 35 -3.62 -13.45 2.97
N GLY A 36 -3.50 -13.19 4.26
CA GLY A 36 -2.49 -13.76 5.14
C GLY A 36 -1.05 -13.35 4.79
N VAL A 37 -0.86 -12.15 4.24
CA VAL A 37 0.48 -11.66 3.88
C VAL A 37 1.31 -11.26 5.10
N ALA A 38 2.61 -11.34 4.97
CA ALA A 38 3.57 -10.90 5.97
C ALA A 38 3.67 -9.36 6.03
N ALA A 39 3.62 -8.72 4.86
CA ALA A 39 3.58 -7.27 4.73
C ALA A 39 2.89 -6.87 3.42
N TYR A 40 2.16 -5.75 3.46
CA TYR A 40 1.52 -5.13 2.30
C TYR A 40 1.99 -3.69 2.19
N CYS A 41 2.80 -3.39 1.17
CA CYS A 41 3.43 -2.09 0.97
C CYS A 41 2.62 -1.25 -0.01
N PHE A 42 2.31 0.00 0.34
CA PHE A 42 1.54 0.88 -0.51
C PHE A 42 2.13 2.28 -0.60
N THR A 43 1.77 3.01 -1.65
CA THR A 43 2.06 4.44 -1.80
C THR A 43 0.77 5.26 -1.81
N GLY A 44 0.79 6.40 -1.14
CA GLY A 44 -0.42 7.21 -0.96
C GLY A 44 -0.84 8.00 -2.21
N HIS A 45 0.09 8.35 -3.10
CA HIS A 45 -0.14 9.30 -4.20
C HIS A 45 -0.60 8.68 -5.53
N LYS A 46 -0.91 7.38 -5.56
CA LYS A 46 -1.46 6.68 -6.74
C LYS A 46 -2.94 6.38 -6.55
N GLY A 47 -3.38 5.14 -6.67
CA GLY A 47 -4.78 4.77 -6.54
C GLY A 47 -5.46 5.17 -5.23
N LEU A 48 -4.69 5.40 -4.17
CA LEU A 48 -5.19 5.95 -2.90
C LEU A 48 -5.47 7.46 -2.94
N MET A 49 -5.14 8.18 -4.04
CA MET A 49 -5.46 9.60 -4.28
C MET A 49 -4.91 10.57 -3.22
N GLY A 50 -3.96 10.14 -2.41
CA GLY A 50 -3.31 10.98 -1.39
C GLY A 50 -2.19 11.84 -1.95
N PRO A 51 -1.57 12.70 -1.14
CA PRO A 51 -0.46 13.54 -1.56
C PRO A 51 0.82 12.72 -1.77
N GLN A 52 1.79 13.33 -2.47
CA GLN A 52 3.14 12.78 -2.59
C GLN A 52 3.86 12.77 -1.23
N GLY A 53 4.88 11.90 -1.12
CA GLY A 53 5.69 11.82 0.10
C GLY A 53 5.03 11.09 1.27
N ILE A 54 3.97 10.32 1.00
CA ILE A 54 3.33 9.45 1.98
C ILE A 54 3.13 8.06 1.39
N GLY A 55 3.29 7.07 2.21
CA GLY A 55 3.05 5.65 1.94
C GLY A 55 3.08 4.89 3.25
N GLY A 56 2.96 3.59 3.19
CA GLY A 56 2.98 2.79 4.41
C GLY A 56 3.11 1.30 4.14
N ILE A 57 3.22 0.58 5.23
CA ILE A 57 3.24 -0.88 5.25
C ILE A 57 2.19 -1.36 6.25
N VAL A 58 1.28 -2.21 5.80
CA VAL A 58 0.42 -2.99 6.70
C VAL A 58 1.18 -4.27 7.03
N TRP A 59 1.50 -4.43 8.32
CA TRP A 59 2.30 -5.53 8.81
C TRP A 59 1.46 -6.65 9.41
N ASN A 60 1.84 -7.90 9.14
CA ASN A 60 1.50 -8.97 10.05
C ASN A 60 2.32 -8.76 11.34
N PRO A 61 1.70 -8.67 12.53
CA PRO A 61 2.42 -8.35 13.77
C PRO A 61 3.57 -9.32 14.08
N ARG A 62 3.33 -10.64 13.92
CA ARG A 62 4.35 -11.66 14.17
C ARG A 62 5.53 -11.58 13.21
N PHE A 63 5.29 -11.12 11.99
CA PHE A 63 6.36 -10.91 11.02
C PHE A 63 7.14 -9.63 11.35
N ALA A 64 6.46 -8.54 11.70
CA ALA A 64 7.09 -7.28 12.12
C ALA A 64 8.01 -7.47 13.33
N GLU A 65 7.64 -8.32 14.30
CA GLU A 65 8.50 -8.64 15.46
C GLU A 65 9.86 -9.21 15.05
N ARG A 66 9.89 -10.00 13.96
CA ARG A 66 11.10 -10.68 13.46
C ARG A 66 11.94 -9.80 12.53
N CYS A 67 11.40 -8.70 12.05
CA CYS A 67 12.12 -7.78 11.16
C CYS A 67 12.91 -6.78 11.97
N GLU A 68 14.09 -6.42 11.47
CA GLU A 68 14.90 -5.32 12.02
C GLU A 68 14.71 -4.05 11.20
N PRO A 69 14.69 -2.85 11.81
CA PRO A 69 14.62 -1.61 11.07
C PRO A 69 15.92 -1.39 10.29
N LEU A 70 15.79 -1.05 9.01
CA LEU A 70 16.93 -0.69 8.16
C LEU A 70 17.45 0.73 8.47
N ILE A 71 16.54 1.62 8.88
CA ILE A 71 16.85 3.01 9.20
C ILE A 71 16.46 3.23 10.66
N SER A 72 17.39 3.76 11.43
CA SER A 72 17.20 4.12 12.83
C SER A 72 17.34 5.63 13.02
N GLY A 73 16.66 6.17 14.01
CA GLY A 73 16.72 7.60 14.33
C GLY A 73 15.74 7.98 15.44
N GLY A 74 15.74 9.25 15.82
CA GLY A 74 14.81 9.73 16.84
C GLY A 74 13.35 9.54 16.42
N THR A 75 12.56 8.94 17.28
CA THR A 75 11.13 8.65 17.06
C THR A 75 10.19 9.65 17.76
N GLY A 76 10.77 10.50 18.66
CA GLY A 76 9.99 11.41 19.50
C GLY A 76 9.47 10.76 20.79
N SER A 77 9.44 9.44 20.90
CA SER A 77 8.99 8.69 22.07
C SER A 77 10.15 8.29 23.01
N PHE A 78 11.18 7.65 22.45
CA PHE A 78 12.34 7.12 23.17
C PHE A 78 13.66 7.70 22.64
N SER A 79 13.67 8.96 22.24
CA SER A 79 14.84 9.61 21.60
C SER A 79 16.10 9.70 22.48
N HIS A 80 16.00 9.39 23.77
CA HIS A 80 17.12 9.31 24.71
C HIS A 80 17.83 7.94 24.72
N GLU A 81 17.25 6.95 24.07
CA GLU A 81 17.84 5.62 23.93
C GLU A 81 18.71 5.52 22.68
N GLU A 82 19.81 4.78 22.77
CA GLU A 82 20.72 4.54 21.64
C GLU A 82 20.20 3.47 20.69
N VAL A 83 19.17 2.71 21.11
CA VAL A 83 18.58 1.60 20.36
C VAL A 83 17.19 1.99 19.84
N GLN A 84 16.89 1.64 18.61
CA GLN A 84 15.56 1.84 18.03
C GLN A 84 14.50 1.10 18.86
N PRO A 85 13.36 1.74 19.19
CA PRO A 85 12.29 1.09 19.95
C PRO A 85 11.77 -0.17 19.25
N GLY A 86 11.42 -1.18 20.04
CA GLY A 86 10.81 -2.41 19.52
C GLY A 86 9.29 -2.29 19.27
N ALA A 87 8.65 -1.27 19.85
CA ALA A 87 7.21 -1.07 19.75
C ALA A 87 6.79 -0.44 18.40
N MET A 88 5.69 -0.93 17.84
CA MET A 88 5.06 -0.34 16.66
C MET A 88 4.25 0.92 17.04
N PRO A 89 4.19 1.94 16.20
CA PRO A 89 4.83 2.05 14.87
C PRO A 89 6.30 2.50 14.92
N ASP A 90 6.79 2.97 16.05
CA ASP A 90 8.10 3.63 16.25
C ASP A 90 9.28 2.78 15.78
N LYS A 91 9.13 1.45 15.86
CA LYS A 91 10.14 0.50 15.37
C LYS A 91 10.60 0.80 13.94
N PHE A 92 9.69 1.17 13.06
CA PHE A 92 9.96 1.39 11.63
C PHE A 92 9.79 2.87 11.20
N GLU A 93 9.49 3.76 12.13
CA GLU A 93 9.27 5.18 11.87
C GLU A 93 10.35 6.04 12.56
N SER A 94 11.44 6.31 11.84
CA SER A 94 12.50 7.18 12.32
C SER A 94 12.32 8.61 11.81
N GLY A 95 12.61 9.60 12.66
CA GLY A 95 12.53 11.02 12.35
C GLY A 95 11.12 11.61 12.51
N THR A 96 10.96 12.86 12.11
CA THR A 96 9.68 13.57 12.17
C THR A 96 8.78 13.11 11.02
N LEU A 97 7.60 12.62 11.36
CA LEU A 97 6.62 12.14 10.38
C LEU A 97 6.09 13.28 9.50
N ASN A 98 5.73 12.94 8.25
CA ASN A 98 5.04 13.83 7.33
C ASN A 98 3.55 13.98 7.73
N ILE A 99 3.28 14.72 8.81
CA ILE A 99 1.93 14.91 9.33
C ILE A 99 0.97 15.50 8.28
N PRO A 100 1.34 16.53 7.48
CA PRO A 100 0.48 17.02 6.42
C PRO A 100 0.12 15.94 5.39
N GLY A 101 1.08 15.07 5.03
CA GLY A 101 0.86 13.94 4.14
C GLY A 101 -0.09 12.90 4.72
N ILE A 102 0.05 12.58 6.02
CA ILE A 102 -0.85 11.65 6.73
C ILE A 102 -2.28 12.18 6.74
N VAL A 103 -2.48 13.46 7.08
CA VAL A 103 -3.80 14.11 7.08
C VAL A 103 -4.40 14.14 5.68
N GLY A 104 -3.59 14.44 4.65
CA GLY A 104 -4.03 14.41 3.26
C GLY A 104 -4.42 13.01 2.79
N LEU A 105 -3.65 11.98 3.16
CA LEU A 105 -3.99 10.59 2.87
C LEU A 105 -5.29 10.17 3.57
N ARG A 106 -5.50 10.58 4.82
CA ARG A 106 -6.75 10.34 5.55
C ARG A 106 -7.96 10.91 4.78
N ALA A 107 -7.88 12.14 4.32
CA ALA A 107 -8.95 12.77 3.54
C ALA A 107 -9.23 12.03 2.22
N ALA A 108 -8.17 11.53 1.55
CA ALA A 108 -8.31 10.72 0.35
C ALA A 108 -8.99 9.37 0.62
N LEU A 109 -8.63 8.70 1.71
CA LEU A 109 -9.28 7.45 2.13
C LEU A 109 -10.75 7.66 2.50
N ASP A 110 -11.10 8.77 3.17
CA ASP A 110 -12.49 9.13 3.48
C ASP A 110 -13.28 9.40 2.18
N PHE A 111 -12.66 10.01 1.16
CA PHE A 111 -13.25 10.18 -0.16
C PHE A 111 -13.51 8.84 -0.87
N ILE A 112 -12.53 7.93 -0.87
CA ILE A 112 -12.68 6.59 -1.45
C ILE A 112 -13.79 5.82 -0.73
N ALA A 113 -13.81 5.85 0.61
CA ALA A 113 -14.83 5.17 1.41
C ALA A 113 -16.25 5.70 1.14
N SER A 114 -16.40 7.02 0.96
CA SER A 114 -17.71 7.64 0.72
C SER A 114 -18.23 7.40 -0.71
N ASN A 115 -17.34 7.27 -1.70
CA ASN A 115 -17.73 7.01 -3.10
C ASN A 115 -17.84 5.51 -3.43
N GLY A 116 -17.11 4.68 -2.72
CA GLY A 116 -16.96 3.26 -2.96
C GLY A 116 -15.89 2.94 -4.01
N LEU A 117 -14.94 2.06 -3.64
CA LEU A 117 -13.82 1.67 -4.49
C LEU A 117 -14.27 1.09 -5.83
N ARG A 118 -15.31 0.27 -5.82
CA ARG A 118 -15.86 -0.33 -7.04
C ARG A 118 -16.32 0.72 -8.06
N LYS A 119 -17.00 1.77 -7.62
CA LYS A 119 -17.48 2.84 -8.50
C LYS A 119 -16.32 3.62 -9.12
N ILE A 120 -15.26 3.86 -8.34
CA ILE A 120 -14.03 4.50 -8.82
C ILE A 120 -13.39 3.63 -9.89
N PHE A 121 -13.20 2.34 -9.63
CA PHE A 121 -12.65 1.38 -10.58
C PHE A 121 -13.46 1.30 -11.87
N GLU A 122 -14.80 1.22 -11.80
CA GLU A 122 -15.68 1.18 -12.98
C GLU A 122 -15.55 2.44 -13.83
N HIS A 123 -15.39 3.60 -13.19
CA HIS A 123 -15.14 4.87 -13.89
C HIS A 123 -13.80 4.86 -14.62
N GLU A 124 -12.72 4.47 -13.95
CA GLU A 124 -11.38 4.37 -14.55
C GLU A 124 -11.35 3.38 -15.72
N MET A 125 -12.00 2.22 -15.57
CA MET A 125 -12.11 1.23 -16.65
C MET A 125 -12.87 1.78 -17.86
N THR A 126 -13.90 2.58 -17.64
CA THR A 126 -14.63 3.25 -18.74
C THR A 126 -13.72 4.20 -19.51
N LEU A 127 -12.90 4.99 -18.82
CA LEU A 127 -11.93 5.90 -19.44
C LEU A 127 -10.82 5.12 -20.16
N PHE A 128 -10.35 4.05 -19.57
CA PHE A 128 -9.33 3.17 -20.16
C PHE A 128 -9.83 2.53 -21.47
N CYS A 129 -11.02 1.95 -21.46
CA CYS A 129 -11.63 1.38 -22.69
C CYS A 129 -11.78 2.43 -23.79
N ARG A 130 -12.24 3.63 -23.44
CA ARG A 130 -12.36 4.75 -24.39
C ARG A 130 -11.00 5.15 -24.97
N LEU A 131 -9.95 5.18 -24.16
CA LEU A 131 -8.58 5.43 -24.61
C LEU A 131 -8.12 4.36 -25.60
N LEU A 132 -8.30 3.07 -25.26
CA LEU A 132 -7.91 1.96 -26.14
C LEU A 132 -8.64 2.00 -27.50
N GLU A 133 -9.93 2.30 -27.49
CA GLU A 133 -10.71 2.45 -28.72
C GLU A 133 -10.19 3.61 -29.58
N GLY A 134 -9.81 4.72 -28.94
CA GLY A 134 -9.20 5.87 -29.63
C GLY A 134 -7.86 5.51 -30.27
N LEU A 135 -6.99 4.86 -29.52
CA LEU A 135 -5.65 4.44 -29.97
C LEU A 135 -5.72 3.46 -31.14
N ARG A 136 -6.66 2.50 -31.13
CA ARG A 136 -6.86 1.54 -32.24
C ARG A 136 -7.22 2.19 -33.56
N ARG A 137 -7.75 3.42 -33.57
CA ARG A 137 -8.12 4.17 -34.76
C ARG A 137 -6.95 4.94 -35.38
N ILE A 138 -5.82 5.01 -34.69
CA ILE A 138 -4.62 5.73 -35.15
C ILE A 138 -3.77 4.76 -35.98
N PRO A 139 -3.52 5.05 -37.26
CA PRO A 139 -2.67 4.20 -38.11
C PRO A 139 -1.26 4.07 -37.54
N GLY A 140 -0.72 2.86 -37.53
CA GLY A 140 0.65 2.58 -37.05
C GLY A 140 0.77 2.32 -35.55
N ILE A 141 -0.32 2.37 -34.77
CA ILE A 141 -0.32 1.93 -33.36
C ILE A 141 -0.77 0.46 -33.29
N THR A 142 0.05 -0.36 -32.65
CA THR A 142 -0.29 -1.73 -32.25
C THR A 142 -0.44 -1.76 -30.72
N LEU A 143 -1.53 -2.37 -30.23
CA LEU A 143 -1.84 -2.48 -28.79
C LEU A 143 -1.72 -3.91 -28.32
#